data_aee37ae75821d47d111be205dc60892c
#
_entry.id   aee37ae75821d47d111be205dc60892c
#
_cell.length_a   1.000
_cell.length_b   1.000
_cell.length_c   1.000
_cell.angle_alpha   90.00
_cell.angle_beta   90.00
_cell.angle_gamma   90.00
#
_symmetry.space_group_name_H-M   'P 1'
#
loop_
_entity.id
_entity.type
_entity.pdbx_description
1 polymer ?
#
loop_
_entity_poly.entity_id
_entity_poly.type
_entity_poly.pdbx_seq_one_letter_code
_entity_poly.pdbx_strand_id
1 'polypeptide(L)'
;NRFNENVGLTLNIPIFSNRKNRTAVNKAKIALNDSYLEWTSLQKELLRNVESAYLDAVSAQAQYLSAREKEKYARESYELTSEQFRVGVKNTVELITAQNEYSAAQQQVLQAKYLTLLSIELLNIYQGLPASDIY
;
A
#
# COMPACT_ATOMS: atom_id res chain seq x y z
N ASN A 1 43.88 -50.44 46.11
CA ASN A 1 43.20 -49.91 44.92
C ASN A 1 42.13 -50.89 44.49
N ARG A 2 40.86 -50.58 44.70
CA ARG A 2 39.70 -51.31 44.17
C ARG A 2 39.17 -50.52 42.99
N PHE A 3 39.44 -50.95 41.78
CA PHE A 3 38.77 -50.53 40.56
C PHE A 3 37.40 -51.22 40.53
N ASN A 4 36.34 -50.41 40.45
CA ASN A 4 34.96 -50.91 40.27
C ASN A 4 34.44 -50.26 39.01
N GLU A 5 34.34 -51.00 37.92
CA GLU A 5 33.75 -50.54 36.65
C GLU A 5 32.36 -51.18 36.54
N ASN A 6 31.32 -50.35 36.45
CA ASN A 6 29.95 -50.81 36.20
C ASN A 6 29.51 -50.39 34.82
N VAL A 7 29.26 -51.34 33.90
CA VAL A 7 28.60 -51.10 32.64
C VAL A 7 27.15 -51.55 32.74
N GLY A 8 26.23 -50.65 32.58
CA GLY A 8 24.79 -50.90 32.66
C GLY A 8 24.09 -50.53 31.38
N LEU A 9 23.27 -51.40 30.80
CA LEU A 9 22.36 -51.14 29.70
C LEU A 9 20.95 -51.01 30.23
N THR A 10 20.34 -49.83 30.11
CA THR A 10 18.98 -49.56 30.58
C THR A 10 18.03 -49.48 29.39
N LEU A 11 17.08 -50.40 29.30
CA LEU A 11 16.02 -50.38 28.29
C LEU A 11 14.73 -49.88 28.99
N ASN A 12 14.26 -48.68 28.64
CA ASN A 12 13.03 -48.09 29.14
C ASN A 12 11.91 -48.23 28.11
N ILE A 13 10.98 -49.15 28.32
CA ILE A 13 9.81 -49.35 27.45
C ILE A 13 8.56 -48.76 28.15
N PRO A 14 8.04 -47.57 27.73
CA PRO A 14 6.83 -47.03 28.31
C PRO A 14 5.60 -47.83 27.87
N ILE A 15 5.06 -48.69 28.77
CA ILE A 15 3.87 -49.49 28.50
C ILE A 15 2.59 -48.63 28.47
N PHE A 16 2.57 -47.51 29.17
CA PHE A 16 1.44 -46.61 29.23
C PHE A 16 1.90 -45.14 29.19
N SER A 17 1.62 -44.44 28.08
CA SER A 17 2.00 -43.05 27.86
C SER A 17 0.82 -42.08 28.05
N ASN A 18 -0.23 -42.47 28.77
CA ASN A 18 -1.41 -41.64 29.11
C ASN A 18 -1.96 -40.85 27.90
N ARG A 19 -2.12 -41.51 26.74
CA ARG A 19 -2.61 -40.95 25.49
C ARG A 19 -1.77 -39.77 24.92
N LYS A 20 -0.56 -39.50 25.41
CA LYS A 20 0.31 -38.41 24.96
C LYS A 20 0.47 -38.39 23.46
N ASN A 21 0.73 -39.53 22.80
CA ASN A 21 0.89 -39.62 21.35
C ASN A 21 -0.41 -39.27 20.60
N ARG A 22 -1.57 -39.74 21.11
CA ARG A 22 -2.86 -39.42 20.48
C ARG A 22 -3.18 -37.93 20.60
N THR A 23 -2.88 -37.32 21.75
CA THR A 23 -3.05 -35.88 21.97
C THR A 23 -2.09 -35.09 21.10
N ALA A 24 -0.83 -35.51 20.94
CA ALA A 24 0.13 -34.88 20.04
C ALA A 24 -0.33 -34.90 18.57
N VAL A 25 -0.82 -36.06 18.11
CA VAL A 25 -1.38 -36.20 16.74
C VAL A 25 -2.60 -35.28 16.55
N ASN A 26 -3.51 -35.22 17.54
CA ASN A 26 -4.68 -34.34 17.42
C ASN A 26 -4.28 -32.86 17.43
N LYS A 27 -3.32 -32.45 18.25
CA LYS A 27 -2.77 -31.07 18.22
C LYS A 27 -2.13 -30.75 16.88
N ALA A 28 -1.35 -31.67 16.31
CA ALA A 28 -0.75 -31.49 15.00
C ALA A 28 -1.81 -31.37 13.88
N LYS A 29 -2.91 -32.11 13.95
CA LYS A 29 -4.03 -31.99 13.00
C LYS A 29 -4.74 -30.64 13.12
N ILE A 30 -4.93 -30.14 14.34
CA ILE A 30 -5.53 -28.82 14.57
C ILE A 30 -4.59 -27.74 14.00
N ALA A 31 -3.29 -27.79 14.33
CA ALA A 31 -2.30 -26.85 13.80
C ALA A 31 -2.23 -26.86 12.26
N LEU A 32 -2.35 -28.01 11.62
CA LEU A 32 -2.43 -28.11 10.18
C LEU A 32 -3.69 -27.42 9.64
N ASN A 33 -4.84 -27.62 10.26
CA ASN A 33 -6.08 -26.96 9.88
C ASN A 33 -6.01 -25.44 10.07
N ASP A 34 -5.41 -24.98 11.16
CA ASP A 34 -5.20 -23.55 11.44
C ASP A 34 -4.30 -22.93 10.37
N SER A 35 -3.19 -23.58 10.00
CA SER A 35 -2.32 -23.12 8.91
C SER A 35 -3.04 -23.06 7.54
N TYR A 36 -3.95 -23.99 7.28
CA TYR A 36 -4.77 -23.95 6.07
C TYR A 36 -5.76 -22.76 6.07
N LEU A 37 -6.36 -22.48 7.22
CA LEU A 37 -7.25 -21.32 7.38
C LEU A 37 -6.47 -19.99 7.24
N GLU A 38 -5.29 -19.92 7.85
CA GLU A 38 -4.40 -18.76 7.72
C GLU A 38 -4.00 -18.53 6.25
N TRP A 39 -3.62 -19.59 5.54
CA TRP A 39 -3.29 -19.50 4.12
C TRP A 39 -4.48 -18.99 3.29
N THR A 40 -5.68 -19.51 3.54
CA THR A 40 -6.89 -19.05 2.87
C THR A 40 -7.24 -17.60 3.19
N SER A 41 -7.00 -17.17 4.44
CA SER A 41 -7.19 -15.78 4.88
C SER A 41 -6.21 -14.86 4.17
N LEU A 42 -4.94 -15.24 4.10
CA LEU A 42 -3.89 -14.47 3.43
C LEU A 42 -4.17 -14.30 1.92
N GLN A 43 -4.69 -15.34 1.26
CA GLN A 43 -5.12 -15.22 -0.14
C GLN A 43 -6.24 -14.19 -0.33
N LYS A 44 -7.23 -14.18 0.56
CA LYS A 44 -8.32 -13.19 0.51
C LYS A 44 -7.84 -11.78 0.81
N GLU A 45 -6.90 -11.64 1.73
CA GLU A 45 -6.27 -10.36 2.06
C GLU A 45 -5.48 -9.82 0.88
N LEU A 46 -4.65 -10.66 0.25
CA LEU A 46 -3.91 -10.28 -0.96
C LEU A 46 -4.86 -9.82 -2.08
N LEU A 47 -5.94 -10.55 -2.32
CA LEU A 47 -6.93 -10.16 -3.33
C LEU A 47 -7.54 -8.78 -3.04
N ARG A 48 -7.91 -8.51 -1.78
CA ARG A 48 -8.43 -7.21 -1.38
C ARG A 48 -7.40 -6.09 -1.57
N ASN A 49 -6.14 -6.37 -1.23
CA ASN A 49 -5.07 -5.38 -1.37
C ASN A 49 -4.83 -5.02 -2.84
N VAL A 50 -4.85 -6.02 -3.73
CA VAL A 50 -4.74 -5.79 -5.19
C VAL A 50 -5.94 -5.00 -5.71
N GLU A 51 -7.16 -5.37 -5.30
CA GLU A 51 -8.38 -4.66 -5.69
C GLU A 51 -8.37 -3.21 -5.20
N SER A 52 -7.97 -2.97 -3.95
CA SER A 52 -7.82 -1.63 -3.40
C SER A 52 -6.77 -0.83 -4.19
N ALA A 53 -5.60 -1.39 -4.45
CA ALA A 53 -4.55 -0.72 -5.21
C ALA A 53 -5.00 -0.35 -6.64
N TYR A 54 -5.81 -1.20 -7.27
CA TYR A 54 -6.40 -0.90 -8.57
C TYR A 54 -7.39 0.28 -8.51
N LEU A 55 -8.30 0.27 -7.54
CA LEU A 55 -9.26 1.35 -7.34
C LEU A 55 -8.56 2.68 -6.99
N ASP A 56 -7.51 2.61 -6.18
CA ASP A 56 -6.69 3.77 -5.84
C ASP A 56 -5.99 4.35 -7.07
N ALA A 57 -5.46 3.51 -7.96
CA ALA A 57 -4.83 3.95 -9.20
C ALA A 57 -5.84 4.62 -10.15
N VAL A 58 -7.04 4.04 -10.31
CA VAL A 58 -8.13 4.63 -11.12
C VAL A 58 -8.58 5.97 -10.53
N SER A 59 -8.76 6.04 -9.20
CA SER A 59 -9.15 7.26 -8.51
C SER A 59 -8.08 8.36 -8.63
N ALA A 60 -6.81 8.01 -8.43
CA ALA A 60 -5.69 8.95 -8.57
C ALA A 60 -5.60 9.50 -9.99
N GLN A 61 -5.80 8.68 -11.02
CA GLN A 61 -5.83 9.12 -12.41
C GLN A 61 -6.97 10.12 -12.68
N ALA A 62 -8.18 9.85 -12.15
CA ALA A 62 -9.30 10.76 -12.27
C ALA A 62 -9.03 12.11 -11.57
N GLN A 63 -8.42 12.06 -10.38
CA GLN A 63 -7.99 13.25 -9.65
C GLN A 63 -6.95 14.07 -10.43
N TYR A 64 -5.98 13.41 -11.05
CA TYR A 64 -4.98 14.10 -11.87
C TYR A 64 -5.61 14.80 -13.07
N LEU A 65 -6.52 14.15 -13.79
CA LEU A 65 -7.24 14.79 -14.91
C LEU A 65 -8.06 16.00 -14.44
N SER A 66 -8.79 15.87 -13.34
CA SER A 66 -9.56 16.97 -12.74
C SER A 66 -8.66 18.12 -12.29
N ALA A 67 -7.52 17.82 -11.67
CA ALA A 67 -6.55 18.83 -11.24
C ALA A 67 -5.97 19.60 -12.45
N ARG A 68 -5.68 18.92 -13.55
CA ARG A 68 -5.22 19.57 -14.79
C ARG A 68 -6.24 20.52 -15.38
N GLU A 69 -7.51 20.12 -15.41
CA GLU A 69 -8.58 21.01 -15.88
C GLU A 69 -8.73 22.23 -14.96
N LYS A 70 -8.67 22.03 -13.66
CA LYS A 70 -8.69 23.13 -12.68
C LYS A 70 -7.51 24.09 -12.88
N GLU A 71 -6.31 23.57 -13.10
CA GLU A 71 -5.11 24.39 -13.33
C GLU A 71 -5.27 25.21 -14.62
N LYS A 72 -5.79 24.62 -15.68
CA LYS A 72 -6.06 25.32 -16.94
C LYS A 72 -6.99 26.53 -16.74
N TYR A 73 -8.13 26.33 -16.06
CA TYR A 73 -9.07 27.42 -15.79
C TYR A 73 -8.51 28.49 -14.85
N ALA A 74 -7.76 28.07 -13.81
CA ALA A 74 -7.11 29.02 -12.92
C ALA A 74 -6.05 29.86 -13.63
N ARG A 75 -5.33 29.28 -14.57
CA ARG A 75 -4.37 29.97 -15.44
C ARG A 75 -5.07 31.02 -16.33
N GLU A 76 -6.12 30.59 -17.04
CA GLU A 76 -6.90 31.49 -17.91
C GLU A 76 -7.50 32.66 -17.08
N SER A 77 -8.00 32.36 -15.88
CA SER A 77 -8.52 33.38 -14.95
C SER A 77 -7.43 34.37 -14.50
N TYR A 78 -6.25 33.86 -14.16
CA TYR A 78 -5.11 34.71 -13.79
C TYR A 78 -4.66 35.59 -14.96
N GLU A 79 -4.53 35.05 -16.15
CA GLU A 79 -4.13 35.78 -17.36
C GLU A 79 -5.14 36.92 -17.66
N LEU A 80 -6.45 36.62 -17.63
CA LEU A 80 -7.50 37.62 -17.80
C LEU A 80 -7.47 38.71 -16.74
N THR A 81 -7.33 38.32 -15.45
CA THR A 81 -7.27 39.27 -14.33
C THR A 81 -6.03 40.15 -14.43
N SER A 82 -4.90 39.60 -14.87
CA SER A 82 -3.65 40.34 -15.11
C SER A 82 -3.82 41.41 -16.19
N GLU A 83 -4.48 41.07 -17.30
CA GLU A 83 -4.79 42.06 -18.36
C GLU A 83 -5.76 43.15 -17.88
N GLN A 84 -6.79 42.76 -17.13
CA GLN A 84 -7.75 43.73 -16.53
C GLN A 84 -7.08 44.64 -15.51
N PHE A 85 -6.12 44.12 -14.75
CA PHE A 85 -5.31 44.93 -13.82
C PHE A 85 -4.45 45.95 -14.58
N ARG A 86 -3.81 45.52 -15.69
CA ARG A 86 -2.97 46.40 -16.52
C ARG A 86 -3.71 47.57 -17.10
N VAL A 87 -5.00 47.40 -17.43
CA VAL A 87 -5.84 48.48 -17.94
C VAL A 87 -6.63 49.22 -16.85
N GLY A 88 -6.35 48.93 -15.59
CA GLY A 88 -6.94 49.63 -14.42
C GLY A 88 -8.36 49.24 -14.05
N VAL A 89 -8.88 48.12 -14.61
CA VAL A 89 -10.24 47.61 -14.33
C VAL A 89 -10.28 46.80 -13.02
N LYS A 90 -9.22 46.06 -12.72
CA LYS A 90 -9.08 45.23 -11.53
C LYS A 90 -8.08 45.82 -10.54
N ASN A 91 -8.23 45.52 -9.26
CA ASN A 91 -7.32 45.95 -8.21
C ASN A 91 -6.25 44.90 -7.86
N THR A 92 -5.25 45.34 -7.08
CA THR A 92 -4.11 44.46 -6.69
C THR A 92 -4.55 43.24 -5.88
N VAL A 93 -5.59 43.34 -5.06
CA VAL A 93 -6.09 42.23 -4.25
C VAL A 93 -6.64 41.10 -5.14
N GLU A 94 -7.42 41.49 -6.17
CA GLU A 94 -7.98 40.53 -7.12
C GLU A 94 -6.90 39.85 -7.93
N LEU A 95 -5.84 40.57 -8.33
CA LEU A 95 -4.69 40.00 -9.03
C LEU A 95 -3.95 38.99 -8.14
N ILE A 96 -3.64 39.35 -6.89
CA ILE A 96 -2.95 38.45 -5.95
C ILE A 96 -3.82 37.21 -5.64
N THR A 97 -5.13 37.35 -5.52
CA THR A 97 -6.03 36.23 -5.31
C THR A 97 -6.00 35.28 -6.48
N ALA A 98 -6.12 35.75 -7.71
CA ALA A 98 -6.05 34.93 -8.92
C ALA A 98 -4.67 34.23 -9.06
N GLN A 99 -3.59 34.92 -8.71
CA GLN A 99 -2.24 34.34 -8.71
C GLN A 99 -2.10 33.22 -7.68
N ASN A 100 -2.63 33.42 -6.49
CA ASN A 100 -2.61 32.39 -5.43
C ASN A 100 -3.44 31.17 -5.83
N GLU A 101 -4.62 31.36 -6.43
CA GLU A 101 -5.45 30.27 -6.94
C GLU A 101 -4.75 29.48 -8.05
N TYR A 102 -4.08 30.15 -8.96
CA TYR A 102 -3.28 29.48 -10.00
C TYR A 102 -2.12 28.71 -9.40
N SER A 103 -1.37 29.30 -8.47
CA SER A 103 -0.26 28.62 -7.80
C SER A 103 -0.72 27.39 -7.00
N ALA A 104 -1.85 27.49 -6.31
CA ALA A 104 -2.46 26.38 -5.58
C ALA A 104 -2.90 25.25 -6.55
N ALA A 105 -3.47 25.61 -7.71
CA ALA A 105 -3.85 24.64 -8.73
C ALA A 105 -2.63 23.91 -9.32
N GLN A 106 -1.52 24.62 -9.58
CA GLN A 106 -0.26 23.99 -10.02
C GLN A 106 0.28 22.97 -9.00
N GLN A 107 0.26 23.33 -7.70
CA GLN A 107 0.66 22.41 -6.64
C GLN A 107 -0.24 21.17 -6.60
N GLN A 108 -1.55 21.35 -6.78
CA GLN A 108 -2.51 20.25 -6.81
C GLN A 108 -2.27 19.29 -7.99
N VAL A 109 -1.96 19.82 -9.17
CA VAL A 109 -1.56 18.99 -10.34
C VAL A 109 -0.31 18.17 -10.04
N LEU A 110 0.71 18.80 -9.44
CA LEU A 110 1.96 18.14 -9.12
C LEU A 110 1.73 16.99 -8.11
N GLN A 111 0.98 17.25 -7.04
CA GLN A 111 0.64 16.23 -6.05
C GLN A 111 -0.17 15.08 -6.67
N ALA A 112 -1.20 15.39 -7.47
CA ALA A 112 -2.02 14.38 -8.12
C ALA A 112 -1.20 13.55 -9.13
N LYS A 113 -0.25 14.15 -9.85
CA LYS A 113 0.67 13.46 -10.75
C LYS A 113 1.50 12.41 -10.02
N TYR A 114 2.16 12.80 -8.93
CA TYR A 114 3.00 11.87 -8.17
C TYR A 114 2.19 10.81 -7.46
N LEU A 115 0.99 11.15 -6.96
CA LEU A 115 0.07 10.16 -6.38
C LEU A 115 -0.33 9.11 -7.42
N THR A 116 -0.65 9.53 -8.64
CA THR A 116 -0.99 8.61 -9.74
C THR A 116 0.18 7.69 -10.09
N LEU A 117 1.40 8.24 -10.21
CA LEU A 117 2.59 7.44 -10.48
C LEU A 117 2.82 6.41 -9.37
N LEU A 118 2.76 6.83 -8.11
CA LEU A 118 2.91 5.94 -6.96
C LEU A 118 1.89 4.81 -6.96
N SER A 119 0.62 5.12 -7.23
CA SER A 119 -0.46 4.12 -7.25
C SER A 119 -0.29 3.12 -8.39
N ILE A 120 0.19 3.56 -9.56
CA ILE A 120 0.48 2.69 -10.70
C ILE A 120 1.67 1.77 -10.37
N GLU A 121 2.76 2.31 -9.80
CA GLU A 121 3.92 1.51 -9.43
C GLU A 121 3.60 0.48 -8.35
N LEU A 122 2.78 0.85 -7.37
CA LEU A 122 2.29 -0.09 -6.37
C LEU A 122 1.52 -1.25 -7.01
N LEU A 123 0.68 -0.96 -8.01
CA LEU A 123 -0.05 -1.98 -8.76
C LEU A 123 0.90 -2.89 -9.56
N ASN A 124 1.94 -2.33 -10.18
CA ASN A 124 2.97 -3.09 -10.90
C ASN A 124 3.72 -4.06 -9.97
N ILE A 125 4.05 -3.61 -8.74
CA ILE A 125 4.67 -4.47 -7.72
C ILE A 125 3.77 -5.66 -7.38
N TYR A 126 2.47 -5.45 -7.19
CA TYR A 126 1.53 -6.55 -6.95
C TYR A 126 1.42 -7.53 -8.13
N GLN A 127 1.68 -7.08 -9.35
CA GLN A 127 1.74 -7.91 -10.55
C GLN A 127 3.09 -8.64 -10.71
N GLY A 128 4.06 -8.38 -9.82
CA GLY A 128 5.41 -8.94 -9.91
C GLY A 128 6.28 -8.31 -10.99
N LEU A 129 5.88 -7.16 -11.52
CA LEU A 129 6.71 -6.40 -12.45
C LEU A 129 7.77 -5.61 -11.68
N PRO A 130 9.00 -5.47 -12.21
CA PRO A 130 9.99 -4.61 -11.60
C PRO A 130 9.49 -3.16 -11.60
N ALA A 131 9.79 -2.41 -10.54
CA ALA A 131 9.51 -0.99 -10.52
C ALA A 131 10.17 -0.33 -11.75
N SER A 132 9.40 0.41 -12.53
CA SER A 132 9.96 1.14 -13.68
C SER A 132 10.91 2.22 -13.15
N ASP A 133 12.10 2.32 -13.74
CA ASP A 133 13.04 3.38 -13.40
C ASP A 133 12.39 4.73 -13.70
N ILE A 134 11.94 5.40 -12.64
CA ILE A 134 11.32 6.73 -12.70
C ILE A 134 12.43 7.81 -12.76
N TYR A 135 13.27 7.76 -13.82
CA TYR A 135 14.26 8.81 -14.10
C TYR A 135 14.17 9.28 -15.54
#